data_536e6956c15a80c568622d32562d5431
#
_entry.id   536e6956c15a80c568622d32562d5431
#
_cell.length_a   1.000
_cell.length_b   1.000
_cell.length_c   1.000
_cell.angle_alpha   90.00
_cell.angle_beta   90.00
_cell.angle_gamma   90.00
#
_symmetry.space_group_name_H-M   'P 1'
#
loop_
_entity.id
_entity.type
_entity.pdbx_description
1 polymer ?
#
loop_
_entity_poly.entity_id
_entity_poly.type
_entity_poly.pdbx_seq_one_letter_code
_entity_poly.pdbx_strand_id
1 'polypeptide(L)'
;MVVAIDGPAASGKSSVARTLAQRLGYGYVNSGALYRSATWFVLEGGLEARAAAMAAAHAFTPAPGVEPDPSLFEARINAHVSAVSSVPEVRAVLTEKLRSFADSVPGVVMEGRDIGSAVFPQTPYKFYIDASLEVRAQRRAGQAGAGSDDLQARDRTDSTRRTSPLIIAEDAHVIDSSRLTIDGVVGEIIGRLKLKGLAVA
;
A
#
# COMPACT_ATOMS: atom_id res chain seq x y z
N MET A 1 11.50 -11.20 5.74
CA MET A 1 12.07 -9.83 5.61
C MET A 1 11.04 -8.93 4.92
N VAL A 2 10.87 -7.66 5.38
CA VAL A 2 9.86 -6.74 4.82
C VAL A 2 10.54 -5.47 4.33
N VAL A 3 10.28 -5.09 3.07
CA VAL A 3 10.56 -3.75 2.52
C VAL A 3 9.23 -2.99 2.50
N ALA A 4 9.12 -1.93 3.30
CA ALA A 4 7.93 -1.11 3.43
C ALA A 4 7.98 0.08 2.48
N ILE A 5 6.90 0.27 1.69
CA ILE A 5 6.75 1.40 0.77
C ILE A 5 5.44 2.12 1.07
N ASP A 6 5.53 3.29 1.67
CA ASP A 6 4.39 4.14 2.00
C ASP A 6 4.33 5.40 1.14
N GLY A 7 3.23 6.12 1.22
CA GLY A 7 3.05 7.41 0.55
C GLY A 7 1.61 7.66 0.11
N PRO A 8 1.30 8.86 -0.40
CA PRO A 8 -0.05 9.29 -0.74
C PRO A 8 -0.62 8.57 -1.98
N ALA A 9 -1.89 8.80 -2.27
CA ALA A 9 -2.54 8.24 -3.45
C ALA A 9 -1.87 8.73 -4.75
N ALA A 10 -1.76 7.86 -5.76
CA ALA A 10 -1.18 8.14 -7.08
C ALA A 10 0.29 8.60 -7.08
N SER A 11 1.07 8.38 -6.01
CA SER A 11 2.51 8.68 -5.96
C SER A 11 3.38 7.69 -6.76
N GLY A 12 2.81 6.62 -7.33
CA GLY A 12 3.55 5.62 -8.10
C GLY A 12 4.02 4.40 -7.31
N LYS A 13 3.66 4.30 -6.02
CA LYS A 13 4.08 3.19 -5.13
C LYS A 13 3.87 1.80 -5.70
N SER A 14 2.69 1.53 -6.25
CA SER A 14 2.33 0.17 -6.71
C SER A 14 3.23 -0.29 -7.85
N SER A 15 3.52 0.60 -8.81
CA SER A 15 4.42 0.30 -9.92
C SER A 15 5.85 0.08 -9.41
N VAL A 16 6.33 0.97 -8.53
CA VAL A 16 7.66 0.87 -7.92
C VAL A 16 7.78 -0.40 -7.08
N ALA A 17 6.82 -0.68 -6.19
CA ALA A 17 6.85 -1.84 -5.29
C ALA A 17 6.85 -3.15 -6.06
N ARG A 18 6.07 -3.23 -7.13
CA ARG A 18 6.01 -4.40 -8.01
C ARG A 18 7.34 -4.63 -8.73
N THR A 19 7.88 -3.59 -9.37
CA THR A 19 9.17 -3.68 -10.06
C THR A 19 10.30 -4.03 -9.10
N LEU A 20 10.29 -3.43 -7.90
CA LEU A 20 11.26 -3.74 -6.86
C LEU A 20 11.17 -5.20 -6.40
N ALA A 21 9.96 -5.70 -6.13
CA ALA A 21 9.74 -7.09 -5.73
C ALA A 21 10.28 -8.08 -6.78
N GLN A 22 10.02 -7.81 -8.06
CA GLN A 22 10.55 -8.61 -9.18
C GLN A 22 12.09 -8.62 -9.19
N ARG A 23 12.73 -7.45 -9.02
CA ARG A 23 14.20 -7.35 -9.01
C ARG A 23 14.85 -8.00 -7.80
N LEU A 24 14.14 -8.06 -6.67
CA LEU A 24 14.63 -8.70 -5.45
C LEU A 24 14.30 -10.19 -5.37
N GLY A 25 13.45 -10.72 -6.26
CA GLY A 25 12.91 -12.07 -6.14
C GLY A 25 12.01 -12.24 -4.91
N TYR A 26 11.35 -11.16 -4.46
CA TYR A 26 10.49 -11.13 -3.27
C TYR A 26 9.01 -11.18 -3.65
N GLY A 27 8.18 -11.56 -2.69
CA GLY A 27 6.74 -11.39 -2.82
C GLY A 27 6.35 -9.91 -2.92
N TYR A 28 5.22 -9.64 -3.58
CA TYR A 28 4.60 -8.29 -3.64
C TYR A 28 3.24 -8.30 -2.96
N VAL A 29 2.99 -7.31 -2.13
CA VAL A 29 1.69 -7.12 -1.47
C VAL A 29 1.22 -5.68 -1.60
N ASN A 30 0.03 -5.51 -2.19
CA ASN A 30 -0.73 -4.27 -2.17
C ASN A 30 -1.72 -4.30 -0.99
N SER A 31 -1.35 -3.69 0.14
CA SER A 31 -2.26 -3.64 1.31
C SER A 31 -3.55 -2.88 1.00
N GLY A 32 -3.49 -1.88 0.13
CA GLY A 32 -4.68 -1.15 -0.30
C GLY A 32 -5.71 -2.02 -1.02
N ALA A 33 -5.30 -3.06 -1.73
CA ALA A 33 -6.21 -4.04 -2.32
C ALA A 33 -6.93 -4.86 -1.25
N LEU A 34 -6.25 -5.24 -0.18
CA LEU A 34 -6.86 -5.96 0.95
C LEU A 34 -7.92 -5.11 1.65
N TYR A 35 -7.65 -3.82 1.90
CA TYR A 35 -8.67 -2.90 2.44
C TYR A 35 -9.84 -2.69 1.49
N ARG A 36 -9.61 -2.67 0.17
CA ARG A 36 -10.69 -2.61 -0.83
C ARG A 36 -11.52 -3.88 -0.87
N SER A 37 -10.91 -5.04 -0.70
CA SER A 37 -11.64 -6.30 -0.55
C SER A 37 -12.57 -6.27 0.66
N ALA A 38 -12.10 -5.79 1.83
CA ALA A 38 -12.96 -5.59 2.99
C ALA A 38 -14.10 -4.60 2.69
N THR A 39 -13.82 -3.51 1.97
CA THR A 39 -14.82 -2.54 1.55
C THR A 39 -15.87 -3.18 0.62
N TRP A 40 -15.43 -4.01 -0.30
CA TRP A 40 -16.33 -4.76 -1.19
C TRP A 40 -17.27 -5.66 -0.38
N PHE A 41 -16.77 -6.40 0.60
CA PHE A 41 -17.61 -7.24 1.48
C PHE A 41 -18.60 -6.43 2.32
N VAL A 42 -18.27 -5.19 2.70
CA VAL A 42 -19.24 -4.29 3.36
C VAL A 42 -20.35 -3.88 2.37
N LEU A 43 -19.98 -3.44 1.17
CA LEU A 43 -20.91 -2.82 0.21
C LEU A 43 -21.77 -3.84 -0.53
N GLU A 44 -21.19 -4.94 -0.95
CA GLU A 44 -21.88 -5.98 -1.74
C GLU A 44 -22.38 -7.12 -0.86
N GLY A 45 -21.64 -7.49 0.16
CA GLY A 45 -21.99 -8.57 1.08
C GLY A 45 -22.87 -8.12 2.25
N GLY A 46 -23.06 -6.83 2.46
CA GLY A 46 -23.81 -6.29 3.61
C GLY A 46 -23.19 -6.66 4.97
N LEU A 47 -21.92 -7.02 5.00
CA LEU A 47 -21.25 -7.48 6.22
C LEU A 47 -20.88 -6.31 7.12
N GLU A 48 -21.01 -6.51 8.44
CA GLU A 48 -20.42 -5.63 9.43
C GLU A 48 -18.90 -5.52 9.23
N ALA A 49 -18.33 -4.37 9.56
CA ALA A 49 -16.93 -4.02 9.22
C ALA A 49 -15.90 -5.09 9.64
N ARG A 50 -16.03 -5.66 10.85
CA ARG A 50 -15.13 -6.72 11.32
C ARG A 50 -15.32 -8.02 10.54
N ALA A 51 -16.54 -8.44 10.28
CA ALA A 51 -16.85 -9.65 9.51
C ALA A 51 -16.34 -9.52 8.07
N ALA A 52 -16.50 -8.34 7.45
CA ALA A 52 -15.96 -8.02 6.14
C ALA A 52 -14.43 -8.09 6.11
N ALA A 53 -13.75 -7.60 7.15
CA ALA A 53 -12.30 -7.71 7.27
C ALA A 53 -11.83 -9.16 7.40
N MET A 54 -12.53 -9.98 8.17
CA MET A 54 -12.23 -11.42 8.31
C MET A 54 -12.43 -12.15 6.98
N ALA A 55 -13.51 -11.87 6.24
CA ALA A 55 -13.75 -12.43 4.92
C ALA A 55 -12.65 -12.03 3.92
N ALA A 56 -12.27 -10.74 3.90
CA ALA A 56 -11.17 -10.26 3.08
C ALA A 56 -9.84 -10.92 3.44
N ALA A 57 -9.54 -11.05 4.74
CA ALA A 57 -8.33 -11.71 5.21
C ALA A 57 -8.30 -13.20 4.84
N HIS A 58 -9.46 -13.87 4.87
CA HIS A 58 -9.57 -15.28 4.45
C HIS A 58 -9.35 -15.44 2.94
N ALA A 59 -9.96 -14.57 2.14
CA ALA A 59 -9.81 -14.58 0.68
C ALA A 59 -8.42 -14.09 0.21
N PHE A 60 -7.66 -13.43 1.05
CA PHE A 60 -6.36 -12.88 0.70
C PHE A 60 -5.32 -13.98 0.50
N THR A 61 -4.92 -14.17 -0.75
CA THR A 61 -3.89 -15.11 -1.14
C THR A 61 -2.92 -14.41 -2.09
N PRO A 62 -1.94 -13.65 -1.55
CA PRO A 62 -0.94 -13.03 -2.40
C PRO A 62 -0.06 -14.11 -3.02
N ALA A 63 0.03 -14.09 -4.34
CA ALA A 63 0.91 -14.98 -5.09
C ALA A 63 1.77 -14.15 -6.05
N PRO A 64 3.02 -14.56 -6.32
CA PRO A 64 3.86 -13.88 -7.28
C PRO A 64 3.17 -13.77 -8.64
N GLY A 65 3.15 -12.56 -9.21
CA GLY A 65 2.55 -12.29 -10.53
C GLY A 65 1.02 -12.22 -10.55
N VAL A 66 0.33 -12.43 -9.42
CA VAL A 66 -1.13 -12.26 -9.34
C VAL A 66 -1.45 -10.81 -9.00
N GLU A 67 -2.14 -10.15 -9.94
CA GLU A 67 -2.65 -8.79 -9.73
C GLU A 67 -3.95 -8.83 -8.91
N PRO A 68 -4.19 -7.81 -8.08
CA PRO A 68 -5.50 -7.64 -7.44
C PRO A 68 -6.62 -7.54 -8.48
N ASP A 69 -7.79 -8.07 -8.14
CA ASP A 69 -8.97 -7.97 -8.99
C ASP A 69 -9.24 -6.50 -9.35
N PRO A 70 -9.35 -6.15 -10.65
CA PRO A 70 -9.61 -4.79 -11.11
C PRO A 70 -10.90 -4.19 -10.54
N SER A 71 -11.93 -5.00 -10.25
CA SER A 71 -13.19 -4.54 -9.66
C SER A 71 -13.01 -3.87 -8.29
N LEU A 72 -11.96 -4.23 -7.54
CA LEU A 72 -11.62 -3.59 -6.27
C LEU A 72 -11.19 -2.12 -6.41
N PHE A 73 -10.94 -1.65 -7.63
CA PHE A 73 -10.51 -0.28 -7.91
C PHE A 73 -11.60 0.58 -8.54
N GLU A 74 -12.83 0.07 -8.62
CA GLU A 74 -13.98 0.84 -9.09
C GLU A 74 -14.27 2.07 -8.22
N ALA A 75 -14.90 3.09 -8.83
CA ALA A 75 -15.21 4.36 -8.18
C ALA A 75 -15.98 4.19 -6.87
N ARG A 76 -16.96 3.26 -6.85
CA ARG A 76 -17.77 2.97 -5.68
C ARG A 76 -16.94 2.49 -4.48
N ILE A 77 -16.02 1.56 -4.70
CA ILE A 77 -15.12 1.06 -3.64
C ILE A 77 -14.13 2.15 -3.22
N ASN A 78 -13.58 2.88 -4.20
CA ASN A 78 -12.67 3.98 -3.92
C ASN A 78 -13.29 5.07 -3.04
N ALA A 79 -14.58 5.37 -3.21
CA ALA A 79 -15.30 6.37 -2.41
C ALA A 79 -15.45 5.96 -0.93
N HIS A 80 -15.47 4.66 -0.61
CA HIS A 80 -15.75 4.15 0.74
C HIS A 80 -14.53 3.57 1.45
N VAL A 81 -13.45 3.24 0.72
CA VAL A 81 -12.30 2.53 1.30
C VAL A 81 -11.62 3.31 2.46
N SER A 82 -11.59 4.64 2.41
CA SER A 82 -11.00 5.43 3.50
C SER A 82 -11.84 5.34 4.78
N ALA A 83 -13.18 5.33 4.68
CA ALA A 83 -14.07 5.16 5.81
C ALA A 83 -13.90 3.76 6.44
N VAL A 84 -13.96 2.70 5.64
CA VAL A 84 -13.79 1.31 6.12
C VAL A 84 -12.40 1.10 6.72
N SER A 85 -11.35 1.62 6.08
CA SER A 85 -9.98 1.50 6.58
C SER A 85 -9.71 2.31 7.85
N SER A 86 -10.60 3.21 8.25
CA SER A 86 -10.50 3.97 9.51
C SER A 86 -11.07 3.21 10.71
N VAL A 87 -11.79 2.10 10.48
CA VAL A 87 -12.38 1.28 11.53
C VAL A 87 -11.27 0.48 12.24
N PRO A 88 -11.08 0.64 13.58
CA PRO A 88 -9.99 -0.02 14.30
C PRO A 88 -10.01 -1.55 14.19
N GLU A 89 -11.18 -2.16 14.23
CA GLU A 89 -11.36 -3.62 14.15
C GLU A 89 -10.95 -4.16 12.78
N VAL A 90 -11.26 -3.42 11.70
CA VAL A 90 -10.80 -3.76 10.34
C VAL A 90 -9.27 -3.73 10.30
N ARG A 91 -8.67 -2.67 10.85
CA ARG A 91 -7.21 -2.53 10.86
C ARG A 91 -6.53 -3.65 11.65
N ALA A 92 -7.08 -4.00 12.83
CA ALA A 92 -6.52 -5.06 13.67
C ALA A 92 -6.45 -6.39 12.88
N VAL A 93 -7.59 -6.81 12.28
CA VAL A 93 -7.67 -8.06 11.51
C VAL A 93 -6.73 -8.04 10.30
N LEU A 94 -6.75 -6.96 9.52
CA LEU A 94 -5.94 -6.90 8.29
C LEU A 94 -4.44 -6.73 8.56
N THR A 95 -4.06 -6.01 9.61
CA THR A 95 -2.66 -5.91 10.05
C THR A 95 -2.11 -7.26 10.49
N GLU A 96 -2.88 -8.04 11.27
CA GLU A 96 -2.51 -9.39 11.66
C GLU A 96 -2.30 -10.29 10.44
N LYS A 97 -3.21 -10.23 9.46
CA LYS A 97 -3.08 -10.99 8.22
C LYS A 97 -1.81 -10.61 7.44
N LEU A 98 -1.50 -9.32 7.32
CA LEU A 98 -0.29 -8.86 6.64
C LEU A 98 0.99 -9.34 7.34
N ARG A 99 1.01 -9.31 8.67
CA ARG A 99 2.13 -9.81 9.48
C ARG A 99 2.32 -11.31 9.32
N SER A 100 1.25 -12.08 9.49
CA SER A 100 1.27 -13.54 9.30
C SER A 100 1.75 -13.92 7.89
N PHE A 101 1.34 -13.17 6.86
CA PHE A 101 1.85 -13.41 5.51
C PHE A 101 3.35 -13.12 5.41
N ALA A 102 3.83 -12.01 5.95
CA ALA A 102 5.25 -11.66 5.90
C ALA A 102 6.14 -12.70 6.62
N ASP A 103 5.63 -13.32 7.68
CA ASP A 103 6.33 -14.39 8.41
C ASP A 103 6.37 -15.72 7.61
N SER A 104 5.47 -15.90 6.65
CA SER A 104 5.39 -17.11 5.82
C SER A 104 6.32 -17.10 4.60
N VAL A 105 6.99 -15.98 4.29
CA VAL A 105 7.82 -15.82 3.10
C VAL A 105 9.20 -15.28 3.45
N PRO A 106 10.27 -15.63 2.67
CA PRO A 106 11.62 -15.14 2.94
C PRO A 106 11.76 -13.62 2.82
N GLY A 107 11.04 -13.02 1.89
CA GLY A 107 11.07 -11.58 1.62
C GLY A 107 9.80 -11.09 0.92
N VAL A 108 9.38 -9.89 1.29
CA VAL A 108 8.20 -9.24 0.71
C VAL A 108 8.41 -7.74 0.58
N VAL A 109 8.01 -7.17 -0.55
CA VAL A 109 7.81 -5.74 -0.73
C VAL A 109 6.33 -5.45 -0.52
N MET A 110 6.03 -4.67 0.49
CA MET A 110 4.66 -4.35 0.88
C MET A 110 4.42 -2.85 0.74
N GLU A 111 3.37 -2.48 0.00
CA GLU A 111 2.99 -1.09 -0.17
C GLU A 111 1.71 -0.72 0.59
N GLY A 112 1.64 0.52 1.04
CA GLY A 112 0.47 1.02 1.74
C GLY A 112 0.50 2.50 2.07
N ARG A 113 0.04 2.82 3.29
CA ARG A 113 0.00 4.15 3.90
C ARG A 113 0.76 4.21 5.22
N ASP A 114 0.91 3.07 5.85
CA ASP A 114 1.36 2.92 7.23
C ASP A 114 2.13 1.62 7.44
N ILE A 115 2.68 1.07 6.37
CA ILE A 115 3.43 -0.19 6.43
C ILE A 115 4.65 -0.02 7.33
N GLY A 116 5.45 1.01 7.10
CA GLY A 116 6.66 1.28 7.87
C GLY A 116 6.42 1.99 9.21
N SER A 117 5.28 2.66 9.38
CA SER A 117 4.98 3.41 10.62
C SER A 117 4.17 2.61 11.62
N ALA A 118 3.29 1.68 11.19
CA ALA A 118 2.38 0.95 12.07
C ALA A 118 2.37 -0.57 11.85
N VAL A 119 2.38 -1.05 10.61
CA VAL A 119 2.29 -2.49 10.35
C VAL A 119 3.62 -3.19 10.68
N PHE A 120 4.74 -2.66 10.20
CA PHE A 120 6.10 -3.16 10.44
C PHE A 120 7.03 -2.05 10.93
N PRO A 121 6.78 -1.46 12.11
CA PRO A 121 7.60 -0.36 12.62
C PRO A 121 9.06 -0.76 12.91
N GLN A 122 9.35 -2.06 13.00
CA GLN A 122 10.68 -2.58 13.29
C GLN A 122 11.53 -2.87 12.04
N THR A 123 10.92 -2.84 10.83
CA THR A 123 11.74 -3.06 9.63
C THR A 123 12.70 -1.90 9.41
N PRO A 124 14.00 -2.16 9.10
CA PRO A 124 14.94 -1.08 8.76
C PRO A 124 14.77 -0.58 7.32
N TYR A 125 13.96 -1.25 6.50
CA TYR A 125 13.82 -0.99 5.07
C TYR A 125 12.53 -0.23 4.78
N LYS A 126 12.50 1.07 5.14
CA LYS A 126 11.33 1.95 4.99
C LYS A 126 11.59 3.00 3.93
N PHE A 127 10.63 3.13 3.03
CA PHE A 127 10.63 4.13 1.96
C PHE A 127 9.28 4.84 1.93
N TYR A 128 9.34 6.16 1.75
CA TYR A 128 8.15 6.97 1.55
C TYR A 128 8.24 7.61 0.16
N ILE A 129 7.33 7.22 -0.73
CA ILE A 129 7.30 7.74 -2.10
C ILE A 129 6.25 8.81 -2.19
N ASP A 130 6.69 10.04 -2.46
CA ASP A 130 5.82 11.19 -2.69
C ASP A 130 5.88 11.66 -4.15
N ALA A 131 4.97 12.54 -4.52
CA ALA A 131 5.00 13.33 -5.74
C ALA A 131 4.12 14.57 -5.54
N SER A 132 4.38 15.63 -6.32
CA SER A 132 3.55 16.83 -6.28
C SER A 132 2.07 16.48 -6.59
N LEU A 133 1.16 17.24 -6.01
CA LEU A 133 -0.28 17.02 -6.22
C LEU A 133 -0.65 17.04 -7.71
N GLU A 134 -0.03 17.94 -8.47
CA GLU A 134 -0.25 18.07 -9.91
C GLU A 134 0.13 16.77 -10.64
N VAL A 135 1.32 16.24 -10.39
CA VAL A 135 1.79 14.98 -10.99
C VAL A 135 0.89 13.82 -10.58
N ARG A 136 0.47 13.76 -9.31
CA ARG A 136 -0.44 12.72 -8.82
C ARG A 136 -1.81 12.79 -9.48
N ALA A 137 -2.34 14.00 -9.69
CA ALA A 137 -3.60 14.21 -10.40
C ALA A 137 -3.52 13.76 -11.86
N GLN A 138 -2.44 14.10 -12.57
CA GLN A 138 -2.20 13.64 -13.94
C GLN A 138 -2.10 12.11 -14.02
N ARG A 139 -1.34 11.47 -13.10
CA ARG A 139 -1.22 10.01 -13.04
C ARG A 139 -2.56 9.35 -12.75
N ARG A 140 -3.37 9.97 -11.88
CA ARG A 140 -4.69 9.45 -11.52
C ARG A 140 -5.67 9.52 -12.68
N ALA A 141 -5.68 10.62 -13.44
CA ALA A 141 -6.54 10.79 -14.61
C ALA A 141 -6.30 9.71 -15.69
N GLY A 142 -5.07 9.19 -15.79
CA GLY A 142 -4.73 8.11 -16.71
C GLY A 142 -5.08 6.69 -16.21
N GLN A 143 -5.62 6.53 -14.99
CA GLN A 143 -5.95 5.22 -14.44
C GLN A 143 -7.43 4.85 -14.66
N ALA A 144 -7.69 3.59 -15.03
CA ALA A 144 -9.05 3.07 -15.13
C ALA A 144 -9.78 3.19 -13.79
N GLY A 145 -11.07 3.53 -13.82
CA GLY A 145 -11.87 3.73 -12.60
C GLY A 145 -11.51 4.98 -11.80
N ALA A 146 -10.81 5.93 -12.40
CA ALA A 146 -10.31 7.13 -11.73
C ALA A 146 -11.42 8.05 -11.19
N GLY A 147 -12.63 8.05 -11.72
CA GLY A 147 -13.72 8.88 -11.22
C GLY A 147 -13.31 10.31 -10.88
N SER A 148 -14.15 11.05 -10.19
CA SER A 148 -13.83 12.36 -9.59
C SER A 148 -13.16 12.21 -8.20
N ASP A 149 -12.21 11.27 -8.06
CA ASP A 149 -11.49 11.04 -6.81
C ASP A 149 -10.77 12.33 -6.37
N ASP A 150 -11.24 12.94 -5.30
CA ASP A 150 -10.52 14.04 -4.66
C ASP A 150 -9.32 13.47 -3.88
N LEU A 151 -8.15 13.51 -4.55
CA LEU A 151 -6.89 13.06 -3.95
C LEU A 151 -6.56 13.79 -2.66
N GLN A 152 -6.89 15.08 -2.57
CA GLN A 152 -6.63 15.90 -1.37
C GLN A 152 -7.54 15.47 -0.21
N ALA A 153 -8.83 15.27 -0.48
CA ALA A 153 -9.76 14.79 0.55
C ALA A 153 -9.35 13.41 1.07
N ARG A 154 -8.92 12.53 0.17
CA ARG A 154 -8.44 11.20 0.52
C ARG A 154 -7.15 11.25 1.35
N ASP A 155 -6.16 12.00 0.92
CA ASP A 155 -4.91 12.16 1.66
C ASP A 155 -5.16 12.81 3.03
N ARG A 156 -6.08 13.77 3.11
CA ARG A 156 -6.51 14.38 4.38
C ARG A 156 -7.13 13.32 5.30
N THR A 157 -8.05 12.50 4.79
CA THR A 157 -8.67 11.43 5.58
C THR A 157 -7.63 10.43 6.05
N ASP A 158 -6.71 9.99 5.16
CA ASP A 158 -5.65 9.05 5.50
C ASP A 158 -4.68 9.63 6.56
N SER A 159 -4.39 10.94 6.51
CA SER A 159 -3.45 11.60 7.44
C SER A 159 -4.07 11.96 8.80
N THR A 160 -5.38 12.18 8.86
CA THR A 160 -6.07 12.61 10.09
C THR A 160 -6.77 11.48 10.84
N ARG A 161 -6.77 10.26 10.33
CA ARG A 161 -7.40 9.12 11.00
C ARG A 161 -6.71 8.83 12.35
N ARG A 162 -7.50 8.45 13.34
CA ARG A 162 -7.01 8.21 14.72
C ARG A 162 -6.08 7.01 14.82
N THR A 163 -6.28 5.99 13.98
CA THR A 163 -5.51 4.74 13.99
C THR A 163 -4.65 4.66 12.75
N SER A 164 -3.36 4.53 12.92
CA SER A 164 -2.36 4.37 11.84
C SER A 164 -2.50 5.44 10.74
N PRO A 165 -2.33 6.73 11.06
CA PRO A 165 -2.40 7.80 10.06
C PRO A 165 -1.32 7.63 8.98
N LEU A 166 -1.56 8.21 7.81
CA LEU A 166 -0.53 8.37 6.80
C LEU A 166 0.50 9.39 7.30
N ILE A 167 1.62 8.89 7.77
CA ILE A 167 2.76 9.69 8.24
C ILE A 167 4.06 9.14 7.66
N ILE A 168 5.06 9.98 7.58
CA ILE A 168 6.42 9.56 7.24
C ILE A 168 7.03 8.96 8.51
N ALA A 169 7.42 7.68 8.48
CA ALA A 169 8.16 7.09 9.59
C ALA A 169 9.51 7.80 9.75
N GLU A 170 9.94 8.03 10.99
CA GLU A 170 11.14 8.82 11.31
C GLU A 170 12.41 8.32 10.59
N ASP A 171 12.54 7.00 10.44
CA ASP A 171 13.66 6.32 9.79
C ASP A 171 13.41 5.99 8.31
N ALA A 172 12.31 6.49 7.72
CA ALA A 172 12.00 6.25 6.32
C ALA A 172 12.84 7.13 5.39
N HIS A 173 13.34 6.54 4.30
CA HIS A 173 13.94 7.29 3.21
C HIS A 173 12.83 7.85 2.31
N VAL A 174 12.78 9.19 2.19
CA VAL A 174 11.78 9.89 1.37
C VAL A 174 12.30 10.07 -0.05
N ILE A 175 11.48 9.73 -1.03
CA ILE A 175 11.78 9.85 -2.47
C ILE A 175 10.68 10.67 -3.14
N ASP A 176 11.04 11.82 -3.69
CA ASP A 176 10.15 12.59 -4.58
C ASP A 176 10.20 11.98 -5.99
N SER A 177 9.13 11.32 -6.37
CA SER A 177 8.99 10.66 -7.66
C SER A 177 8.45 11.57 -8.77
N SER A 178 8.28 12.88 -8.50
CA SER A 178 7.63 13.81 -9.45
C SER A 178 8.32 13.87 -10.81
N ARG A 179 9.66 13.74 -10.82
CA ARG A 179 10.49 13.82 -12.02
C ARG A 179 11.26 12.54 -12.34
N LEU A 180 11.03 11.49 -11.57
CA LEU A 180 11.75 10.22 -11.72
C LEU A 180 10.91 9.21 -12.51
N THR A 181 11.60 8.39 -13.28
CA THR A 181 11.02 7.18 -13.85
C THR A 181 10.86 6.11 -12.76
N ILE A 182 10.02 5.09 -13.02
CA ILE A 182 9.90 3.93 -12.11
C ILE A 182 11.26 3.30 -11.87
N ASP A 183 12.05 3.10 -12.91
CA ASP A 183 13.40 2.51 -12.80
C ASP A 183 14.37 3.39 -12.01
N GLY A 184 14.25 4.71 -12.11
CA GLY A 184 15.04 5.66 -11.31
C GLY A 184 14.74 5.52 -9.82
N VAL A 185 13.45 5.49 -9.44
CA VAL A 185 13.03 5.29 -8.05
C VAL A 185 13.48 3.92 -7.52
N VAL A 186 13.28 2.87 -8.32
CA VAL A 186 13.71 1.50 -7.94
C VAL A 186 15.23 1.41 -7.78
N GLY A 187 15.99 2.04 -8.67
CA GLY A 187 17.45 2.11 -8.57
C GLY A 187 17.91 2.79 -7.28
N GLU A 188 17.28 3.90 -6.89
CA GLU A 188 17.56 4.60 -5.64
C GLU A 188 17.25 3.71 -4.43
N ILE A 189 16.09 3.04 -4.42
CA ILE A 189 15.72 2.11 -3.34
C ILE A 189 16.76 0.99 -3.22
N ILE A 190 17.14 0.35 -4.34
CA ILE A 190 18.14 -0.73 -4.34
C ILE A 190 19.48 -0.23 -3.79
N GLY A 191 19.92 0.95 -4.19
CA GLY A 191 21.12 1.55 -3.64
C GLY A 191 21.07 1.70 -2.12
N ARG A 192 19.93 2.17 -1.59
CA ARG A 192 19.72 2.30 -0.14
C ARG A 192 19.64 0.95 0.59
N LEU A 193 19.00 -0.04 -0.02
CA LEU A 193 18.94 -1.41 0.54
C LEU A 193 20.34 -2.01 0.67
N LYS A 194 21.20 -1.84 -0.34
CA LYS A 194 22.61 -2.29 -0.31
C LYS A 194 23.39 -1.59 0.80
N LEU A 195 23.23 -0.28 0.97
CA LEU A 195 23.88 0.48 2.06
C LEU A 195 23.41 0.02 3.44
N LYS A 196 22.19 -0.48 3.56
CA LYS A 196 21.65 -1.08 4.80
C LYS A 196 21.99 -2.57 4.95
N GLY A 197 22.87 -3.11 4.13
CA GLY A 197 23.38 -4.48 4.23
C GLY A 197 22.48 -5.55 3.61
N LEU A 198 21.45 -5.17 2.83
CA LEU A 198 20.66 -6.14 2.10
C LEU A 198 21.46 -6.64 0.87
N ALA A 199 21.68 -7.97 0.80
CA ALA A 199 22.23 -8.58 -0.40
C ALA A 199 21.18 -8.50 -1.53
N VAL A 200 21.46 -7.67 -2.53
CA VAL A 200 20.65 -7.55 -3.74
C VAL A 200 21.50 -8.06 -4.89
N ALA A 201 21.00 -9.11 -5.54
CA ALA A 201 21.66 -9.70 -6.71
C ALA A 201 21.77 -8.70 -7.88
#